data_d3794c9ea6831dc31bf53b0a6ac61586
#
_entry.id   d3794c9ea6831dc31bf53b0a6ac61586
#
_cell.length_a   1.000
_cell.length_b   1.000
_cell.length_c   1.000
_cell.angle_alpha   90.00
_cell.angle_beta   90.00
_cell.angle_gamma   90.00
#
_symmetry.space_group_name_H-M   'P 1'
#
loop_
_entity.id
_entity.type
_entity.pdbx_description
1 polymer ?
#
loop_
_entity_poly.entity_id
_entity_poly.type
_entity_poly.pdbx_seq_one_letter_code
_entity_poly.pdbx_strand_id
1 'polypeptide(L)'
;MKKLTALLALLALCFSLFSCSNDGAPDGLKSATLEGEPFILYVPESWTDNTSSGISGAFVGKMNITARYREADEGVSLSDYVSSVTGAYTASLDAFQLKESASAVLGGADAMIIRYTAEYNGAPYCFAEYVTIHKGDAIHLKFTSPKDLYEQNAAAFDEVASVFVLRDKAEVKNDELVDEKTPEGMKIASSDNVEYVLYVPKSWVCNSTVGANAAYVNESGKPNFSVSSYSPDKEMTPAEYFEFAEKSYTENLAGYTRVSESDTKIHGISAKSYVYTVNYGGIEYKIMQTVTVYGGRIYSLTYTAPSDRFDAHLEEVNTILGSFIFR
;
A
#
# COMPACT_ATOMS: atom_id res chain seq x y z
N MET A 1 -33.89 -42.79 2.59
CA MET A 1 -32.45 -42.49 2.79
C MET A 1 -31.62 -42.64 1.51
N LYS A 2 -32.14 -42.42 0.31
CA LYS A 2 -31.42 -42.51 -0.99
C LYS A 2 -31.46 -41.23 -1.81
N LYS A 3 -31.91 -40.10 -1.22
CA LYS A 3 -31.98 -38.80 -1.91
C LYS A 3 -31.06 -37.73 -1.33
N LEU A 4 -30.30 -38.02 -0.24
CA LEU A 4 -29.41 -37.08 0.41
C LEU A 4 -27.96 -37.25 -0.02
N THR A 5 -27.59 -38.36 -0.67
CA THR A 5 -26.23 -38.64 -1.16
C THR A 5 -25.98 -38.13 -2.59
N ALA A 6 -27.03 -37.70 -3.30
CA ALA A 6 -26.89 -37.15 -4.67
C ALA A 6 -26.66 -35.63 -4.69
N LEU A 7 -26.89 -34.93 -3.58
CA LEU A 7 -26.71 -33.48 -3.50
C LEU A 7 -25.28 -33.06 -3.07
N LEU A 8 -24.55 -33.96 -2.43
CA LEU A 8 -23.13 -33.75 -2.05
C LEU A 8 -22.14 -34.09 -3.17
N ALA A 9 -22.57 -34.84 -4.20
CA ALA A 9 -21.72 -35.15 -5.36
C ALA A 9 -21.80 -34.10 -6.47
N LEU A 10 -22.76 -33.17 -6.42
CA LEU A 10 -22.91 -32.10 -7.42
C LEU A 10 -22.13 -30.81 -7.06
N LEU A 11 -21.67 -30.70 -5.82
CA LEU A 11 -20.86 -29.55 -5.39
C LEU A 11 -19.34 -29.74 -5.65
N ALA A 12 -18.94 -30.95 -6.06
CA ALA A 12 -17.52 -31.26 -6.32
C ALA A 12 -17.14 -31.20 -7.83
N LEU A 13 -18.08 -30.84 -8.71
CA LEU A 13 -17.83 -30.87 -10.19
C LEU A 13 -17.91 -29.49 -10.86
N CYS A 14 -17.94 -28.40 -10.11
CA CYS A 14 -17.87 -27.04 -10.67
C CYS A 14 -16.47 -26.44 -10.70
N PHE A 15 -15.42 -27.24 -10.44
CA PHE A 15 -14.04 -26.75 -10.39
C PHE A 15 -13.21 -27.04 -11.66
N SER A 16 -13.80 -27.27 -12.82
CA SER A 16 -13.04 -27.59 -14.02
C SER A 16 -13.59 -26.98 -15.31
N LEU A 17 -13.81 -25.69 -15.33
CA LEU A 17 -13.88 -24.90 -16.56
C LEU A 17 -13.26 -23.53 -16.31
N PHE A 18 -11.98 -23.44 -15.95
CA PHE A 18 -11.24 -22.20 -16.07
C PHE A 18 -10.81 -22.06 -17.53
N SER A 19 -11.49 -21.20 -18.25
CA SER A 19 -10.97 -20.63 -19.48
C SER A 19 -9.81 -19.73 -19.09
N CYS A 20 -8.60 -20.05 -19.49
CA CYS A 20 -7.43 -19.19 -19.33
C CYS A 20 -7.65 -17.92 -20.14
N SER A 21 -7.94 -16.80 -19.47
CA SER A 21 -7.52 -15.50 -19.97
C SER A 21 -5.99 -15.47 -20.01
N ASN A 22 -5.38 -14.70 -20.91
CA ASN A 22 -3.94 -14.68 -21.16
C ASN A 22 -3.06 -14.30 -19.95
N ASP A 23 -3.65 -13.97 -18.80
CA ASP A 23 -3.01 -13.57 -17.53
C ASP A 23 -3.26 -14.55 -16.38
N GLY A 24 -3.99 -15.67 -16.62
CA GLY A 24 -4.29 -16.67 -15.59
C GLY A 24 -5.33 -16.23 -14.56
N ALA A 25 -5.99 -15.11 -14.73
CA ALA A 25 -7.05 -14.65 -13.84
C ALA A 25 -8.34 -15.49 -14.02
N PRO A 26 -9.11 -15.78 -12.95
CA PRO A 26 -10.43 -16.38 -13.06
C PRO A 26 -11.41 -15.50 -13.85
N ASP A 27 -12.42 -16.12 -14.48
CA ASP A 27 -13.44 -15.43 -15.30
C ASP A 27 -14.10 -14.27 -14.49
N GLY A 28 -14.18 -13.08 -15.09
CA GLY A 28 -14.76 -11.87 -14.49
C GLY A 28 -13.87 -11.18 -13.44
N LEU A 29 -12.64 -11.68 -13.23
CA LEU A 29 -11.68 -11.12 -12.31
C LEU A 29 -10.41 -10.67 -13.05
N LYS A 30 -9.70 -9.71 -12.44
CA LYS A 30 -8.37 -9.25 -12.88
C LYS A 30 -7.40 -9.25 -11.71
N SER A 31 -6.11 -9.35 -11.98
CA SER A 31 -5.08 -9.18 -10.96
C SER A 31 -5.00 -7.72 -10.51
N ALA A 32 -4.96 -7.52 -9.20
CA ALA A 32 -4.70 -6.24 -8.55
C ALA A 32 -3.49 -6.38 -7.60
N THR A 33 -2.50 -7.16 -8.01
CA THR A 33 -1.30 -7.50 -7.25
C THR A 33 -0.10 -6.74 -7.80
N LEU A 34 0.71 -6.19 -6.92
CA LEU A 34 2.04 -5.70 -7.29
C LEU A 34 2.97 -6.87 -7.64
N GLU A 35 3.89 -6.64 -8.54
CA GLU A 35 4.92 -7.62 -8.87
C GLU A 35 5.80 -7.91 -7.64
N GLY A 36 6.20 -9.19 -7.49
CA GLY A 36 7.06 -9.62 -6.38
C GLY A 36 6.34 -9.92 -5.06
N GLU A 37 5.03 -9.65 -4.95
CA GLU A 37 4.26 -9.98 -3.75
C GLU A 37 4.15 -11.50 -3.53
N PRO A 38 4.17 -11.99 -2.26
CA PRO A 38 4.04 -13.41 -1.95
C PRO A 38 2.58 -13.91 -2.04
N PHE A 39 1.79 -13.27 -2.88
CA PHE A 39 0.39 -13.62 -3.12
C PHE A 39 -0.07 -13.12 -4.50
N ILE A 40 -1.24 -13.60 -4.94
CA ILE A 40 -2.02 -12.99 -6.03
C ILE A 40 -3.38 -12.60 -5.47
N LEU A 41 -3.72 -11.33 -5.63
CA LEU A 41 -5.02 -10.74 -5.34
C LEU A 41 -5.80 -10.57 -6.64
N TYR A 42 -6.86 -11.34 -6.82
CA TYR A 42 -7.82 -11.15 -7.90
C TYR A 42 -9.02 -10.35 -7.40
N VAL A 43 -9.48 -9.41 -8.20
CA VAL A 43 -10.63 -8.53 -7.88
C VAL A 43 -11.58 -8.48 -9.06
N PRO A 44 -12.87 -8.16 -8.86
CA PRO A 44 -13.80 -7.98 -9.97
C PRO A 44 -13.27 -6.98 -11.01
N GLU A 45 -13.44 -7.27 -12.30
CA GLU A 45 -12.98 -6.40 -13.40
C GLU A 45 -13.52 -4.98 -13.31
N SER A 46 -14.75 -4.83 -12.75
CA SER A 46 -15.41 -3.53 -12.56
C SER A 46 -14.78 -2.65 -11.47
N TRP A 47 -13.91 -3.20 -10.63
CA TRP A 47 -13.23 -2.42 -9.60
C TRP A 47 -12.00 -1.72 -10.19
N THR A 48 -11.73 -0.51 -9.71
CA THR A 48 -10.50 0.23 -10.07
C THR A 48 -9.34 -0.29 -9.25
N ASP A 49 -8.29 -0.78 -9.89
CA ASP A 49 -7.11 -1.26 -9.19
C ASP A 49 -6.21 -0.10 -8.72
N ASN A 50 -5.46 -0.35 -7.67
CA ASN A 50 -4.55 0.60 -7.03
C ASN A 50 -3.06 0.31 -7.29
N THR A 51 -2.74 -0.63 -8.15
CA THR A 51 -1.35 -1.06 -8.40
C THR A 51 -0.48 0.09 -8.92
N SER A 52 -1.05 0.98 -9.71
CA SER A 52 -0.38 2.22 -10.16
C SER A 52 -0.01 3.18 -9.01
N SER A 53 -0.62 3.01 -7.84
CA SER A 53 -0.31 3.76 -6.62
C SER A 53 0.60 2.96 -5.66
N GLY A 54 1.15 1.82 -6.11
CA GLY A 54 2.01 0.96 -5.30
C GLY A 54 1.26 0.19 -4.21
N ILE A 55 -0.04 -0.11 -4.40
CA ILE A 55 -0.86 -0.88 -3.47
C ILE A 55 -1.44 -2.10 -4.19
N SER A 56 -1.16 -3.31 -3.68
CA SER A 56 -1.92 -4.49 -4.08
C SER A 56 -3.34 -4.34 -3.55
N GLY A 57 -4.26 -3.96 -4.44
CA GLY A 57 -5.64 -3.69 -4.04
C GLY A 57 -6.48 -3.04 -5.12
N ALA A 58 -7.76 -2.88 -4.82
CA ALA A 58 -8.72 -2.22 -5.69
C ALA A 58 -9.85 -1.56 -4.89
N PHE A 59 -10.57 -0.67 -5.53
CA PHE A 59 -11.68 0.04 -4.92
C PHE A 59 -12.87 0.19 -5.86
N VAL A 60 -14.04 0.38 -5.26
CA VAL A 60 -15.25 0.82 -5.95
C VAL A 60 -16.03 1.77 -5.03
N GLY A 61 -16.24 3.00 -5.48
CA GLY A 61 -16.83 4.04 -4.64
C GLY A 61 -16.01 4.28 -3.36
N LYS A 62 -16.62 4.03 -2.19
CA LYS A 62 -15.98 4.18 -0.87
C LYS A 62 -15.48 2.86 -0.27
N MET A 63 -15.63 1.76 -1.00
CA MET A 63 -15.18 0.45 -0.56
C MET A 63 -13.82 0.13 -1.17
N ASN A 64 -12.97 -0.59 -0.43
CA ASN A 64 -11.71 -1.07 -0.97
C ASN A 64 -11.35 -2.44 -0.43
N ILE A 65 -10.54 -3.15 -1.21
CA ILE A 65 -9.83 -4.37 -0.83
C ILE A 65 -8.35 -4.09 -1.00
N THR A 66 -7.56 -4.45 0.01
CA THR A 66 -6.10 -4.35 -0.03
C THR A 66 -5.47 -5.63 0.47
N ALA A 67 -4.37 -6.03 -0.15
CA ALA A 67 -3.52 -7.08 0.37
C ALA A 67 -2.12 -6.53 0.63
N ARG A 68 -1.50 -7.00 1.69
CA ARG A 68 -0.13 -6.61 2.08
C ARG A 68 0.52 -7.73 2.87
N TYR A 69 1.82 -7.72 2.92
CA TYR A 69 2.58 -8.61 3.79
C TYR A 69 3.61 -7.84 4.60
N ARG A 70 4.10 -8.45 5.65
CA ARG A 70 5.26 -8.01 6.42
C ARG A 70 5.92 -9.23 7.05
N GLU A 71 7.19 -9.15 7.32
CA GLU A 71 7.90 -10.16 8.06
C GLU A 71 7.29 -10.33 9.46
N ALA A 72 7.02 -11.58 9.83
CA ALA A 72 6.54 -11.92 11.16
C ALA A 72 7.72 -12.24 12.08
N ASP A 73 7.59 -11.97 13.37
CA ASP A 73 8.61 -12.36 14.34
C ASP A 73 8.84 -13.87 14.32
N GLU A 74 10.09 -14.30 14.43
CA GLU A 74 10.44 -15.73 14.38
C GLU A 74 9.71 -16.51 15.47
N GLY A 75 9.00 -17.56 15.08
CA GLY A 75 8.28 -18.45 15.99
C GLY A 75 6.96 -17.87 16.56
N VAL A 76 6.52 -16.69 16.13
CA VAL A 76 5.23 -16.15 16.55
C VAL A 76 4.09 -17.02 16.05
N SER A 77 3.14 -17.38 16.93
CA SER A 77 1.93 -18.06 16.49
C SER A 77 0.97 -17.11 15.77
N LEU A 78 0.15 -17.64 14.84
CA LEU A 78 -0.87 -16.85 14.16
C LEU A 78 -1.83 -16.17 15.15
N SER A 79 -2.21 -16.88 16.23
CA SER A 79 -3.08 -16.35 17.28
C SER A 79 -2.44 -15.17 18.04
N ASP A 80 -1.16 -15.29 18.42
CA ASP A 80 -0.44 -14.23 19.13
C ASP A 80 -0.24 -13.02 18.22
N TYR A 81 0.09 -13.27 16.95
CA TYR A 81 0.22 -12.23 15.95
C TYR A 81 -1.09 -11.44 15.78
N VAL A 82 -2.22 -12.13 15.59
CA VAL A 82 -3.55 -11.48 15.46
C VAL A 82 -3.94 -10.74 16.74
N SER A 83 -3.59 -11.28 17.91
CA SER A 83 -3.80 -10.59 19.20
C SER A 83 -3.00 -9.28 19.27
N SER A 84 -1.76 -9.28 18.81
CA SER A 84 -0.94 -8.05 18.71
C SER A 84 -1.55 -7.04 17.74
N VAL A 85 -2.02 -7.48 16.57
CA VAL A 85 -2.68 -6.62 15.57
C VAL A 85 -3.94 -5.97 16.15
N THR A 86 -4.81 -6.75 16.80
CA THR A 86 -6.05 -6.23 17.40
C THR A 86 -5.76 -5.30 18.58
N GLY A 87 -4.71 -5.57 19.35
CA GLY A 87 -4.22 -4.66 20.39
C GLY A 87 -3.77 -3.32 19.83
N ALA A 88 -3.03 -3.32 18.73
CA ALA A 88 -2.62 -2.11 18.02
C ALA A 88 -3.82 -1.32 17.47
N TYR A 89 -4.84 -2.01 16.92
CA TYR A 89 -6.06 -1.36 16.46
C TYR A 89 -6.85 -0.73 17.61
N THR A 90 -6.95 -1.42 18.75
CA THR A 90 -7.58 -0.87 19.96
C THR A 90 -6.91 0.43 20.42
N ALA A 91 -5.61 0.54 20.26
CA ALA A 91 -4.84 1.70 20.67
C ALA A 91 -4.85 2.86 19.67
N SER A 92 -5.12 2.59 18.37
CA SER A 92 -4.91 3.56 17.28
C SER A 92 -6.16 3.94 16.49
N LEU A 93 -7.23 3.15 16.56
CA LEU A 93 -8.45 3.41 15.80
C LEU A 93 -9.56 3.98 16.70
N ASP A 94 -10.17 5.06 16.24
CA ASP A 94 -11.30 5.66 16.94
C ASP A 94 -12.51 4.71 16.94
N ALA A 95 -13.18 4.61 18.08
CA ALA A 95 -14.37 3.77 18.30
C ALA A 95 -14.18 2.29 17.85
N PHE A 96 -12.96 1.76 17.94
CA PHE A 96 -12.68 0.37 17.58
C PHE A 96 -13.53 -0.60 18.39
N GLN A 97 -14.16 -1.55 17.70
CA GLN A 97 -14.90 -2.65 18.32
C GLN A 97 -14.65 -3.94 17.53
N LEU A 98 -13.92 -4.87 18.13
CA LEU A 98 -13.80 -6.22 17.59
C LEU A 98 -15.16 -6.92 17.67
N LYS A 99 -15.65 -7.44 16.55
CA LYS A 99 -16.94 -8.15 16.43
C LYS A 99 -16.75 -9.65 16.35
N GLU A 100 -15.70 -10.08 15.68
CA GLU A 100 -15.39 -11.50 15.49
C GLU A 100 -13.89 -11.71 15.36
N SER A 101 -13.40 -12.82 15.90
CA SER A 101 -12.07 -13.37 15.62
C SER A 101 -12.24 -14.88 15.57
N ALA A 102 -12.03 -15.47 14.40
CA ALA A 102 -12.28 -16.90 14.17
C ALA A 102 -11.22 -17.51 13.26
N SER A 103 -11.04 -18.82 13.35
CA SER A 103 -10.21 -19.58 12.42
C SER A 103 -10.81 -19.55 11.01
N ALA A 104 -9.94 -19.45 10.01
CA ALA A 104 -10.30 -19.37 8.61
C ALA A 104 -9.23 -20.06 7.74
N VAL A 105 -9.40 -20.01 6.44
CA VAL A 105 -8.40 -20.43 5.45
C VAL A 105 -8.24 -19.31 4.43
N LEU A 106 -7.01 -18.99 4.05
CA LEU A 106 -6.68 -18.04 3.01
C LEU A 106 -5.61 -18.62 2.09
N GLY A 107 -5.91 -18.72 0.79
CA GLY A 107 -4.96 -19.29 -0.17
C GLY A 107 -4.52 -20.72 0.16
N GLY A 108 -5.36 -21.51 0.83
CA GLY A 108 -5.08 -22.88 1.26
C GLY A 108 -4.26 -23.02 2.54
N ALA A 109 -3.86 -21.92 3.19
CA ALA A 109 -3.16 -21.93 4.47
C ALA A 109 -4.11 -21.60 5.64
N ASP A 110 -3.72 -22.06 6.85
CA ASP A 110 -4.41 -21.66 8.07
C ASP A 110 -4.37 -20.14 8.22
N ALA A 111 -5.52 -19.56 8.51
CA ALA A 111 -5.71 -18.13 8.67
C ALA A 111 -6.63 -17.82 9.86
N MET A 112 -6.66 -16.58 10.26
CA MET A 112 -7.71 -16.03 11.12
C MET A 112 -8.43 -14.93 10.38
N ILE A 113 -9.74 -14.87 10.55
CA ILE A 113 -10.55 -13.72 10.13
C ILE A 113 -10.90 -12.88 11.33
N ILE A 114 -10.68 -11.57 11.25
CA ILE A 114 -11.15 -10.59 12.22
C ILE A 114 -12.15 -9.66 11.54
N ARG A 115 -13.31 -9.46 12.18
CA ARG A 115 -14.28 -8.45 11.77
C ARG A 115 -14.41 -7.41 12.87
N TYR A 116 -14.36 -6.15 12.49
CA TYR A 116 -14.42 -5.06 13.44
C TYR A 116 -15.06 -3.81 12.84
N THR A 117 -15.44 -2.90 13.71
CA THR A 117 -15.90 -1.56 13.34
C THR A 117 -14.95 -0.52 13.91
N ALA A 118 -14.78 0.59 13.22
CA ALA A 118 -14.07 1.76 13.70
C ALA A 118 -14.63 3.01 13.01
N GLU A 119 -14.29 4.18 13.52
CA GLU A 119 -14.61 5.44 12.88
C GLU A 119 -13.41 5.97 12.07
N TYR A 120 -13.70 6.52 10.92
CA TYR A 120 -12.74 7.24 10.10
C TYR A 120 -13.33 8.60 9.71
N ASN A 121 -12.68 9.70 10.13
CA ASN A 121 -13.19 11.06 9.97
C ASN A 121 -14.65 11.23 10.50
N GLY A 122 -14.95 10.61 11.65
CA GLY A 122 -16.28 10.66 12.27
C GLY A 122 -17.35 9.82 11.57
N ALA A 123 -17.01 9.04 10.55
CA ALA A 123 -17.93 8.14 9.86
C ALA A 123 -17.67 6.67 10.28
N PRO A 124 -18.72 5.87 10.52
CA PRO A 124 -18.55 4.47 10.90
C PRO A 124 -18.23 3.58 9.68
N TYR A 125 -17.19 2.77 9.82
CA TYR A 125 -16.75 1.77 8.85
C TYR A 125 -16.78 0.37 9.46
N CYS A 126 -17.01 -0.62 8.60
CA CYS A 126 -16.84 -2.05 8.88
C CYS A 126 -15.63 -2.58 8.13
N PHE A 127 -14.93 -3.48 8.78
CA PHE A 127 -13.73 -4.13 8.26
C PHE A 127 -13.86 -5.65 8.41
N ALA A 128 -13.41 -6.37 7.39
CA ALA A 128 -13.12 -7.79 7.48
C ALA A 128 -11.67 -8.01 7.01
N GLU A 129 -10.88 -8.71 7.79
CA GLU A 129 -9.47 -8.91 7.53
C GLU A 129 -9.07 -10.35 7.77
N TYR A 130 -8.61 -11.03 6.73
CA TYR A 130 -7.92 -12.31 6.86
C TYR A 130 -6.44 -12.07 7.14
N VAL A 131 -5.91 -12.84 8.07
CA VAL A 131 -4.48 -12.83 8.42
C VAL A 131 -3.98 -14.26 8.37
N THR A 132 -2.88 -14.50 7.67
CA THR A 132 -2.17 -15.78 7.67
C THR A 132 -0.66 -15.55 7.82
N ILE A 133 0.07 -16.56 8.32
CA ILE A 133 1.53 -16.55 8.29
C ILE A 133 1.98 -17.60 7.28
N HIS A 134 2.64 -17.15 6.22
CA HIS A 134 3.14 -18.01 5.16
C HIS A 134 4.64 -17.77 4.98
N LYS A 135 5.46 -18.81 5.20
CA LYS A 135 6.92 -18.76 5.05
C LYS A 135 7.62 -17.59 5.78
N GLY A 136 7.17 -17.28 6.98
CA GLY A 136 7.72 -16.21 7.80
C GLY A 136 7.12 -14.83 7.54
N ASP A 137 6.22 -14.70 6.56
CA ASP A 137 5.49 -13.45 6.31
C ASP A 137 4.07 -13.53 6.82
N ALA A 138 3.66 -12.51 7.54
CA ALA A 138 2.26 -12.27 7.88
C ALA A 138 1.60 -11.53 6.71
N ILE A 139 0.62 -12.19 6.09
CA ILE A 139 -0.14 -11.68 4.94
C ILE A 139 -1.52 -11.29 5.41
N HIS A 140 -1.91 -10.08 5.04
CA HIS A 140 -3.20 -9.48 5.38
C HIS A 140 -4.01 -9.23 4.11
N LEU A 141 -5.21 -9.75 4.04
CA LEU A 141 -6.22 -9.38 3.04
C LEU A 141 -7.35 -8.65 3.78
N LYS A 142 -7.51 -7.35 3.51
CA LYS A 142 -8.45 -6.47 4.21
C LYS A 142 -9.50 -5.89 3.27
N PHE A 143 -10.76 -6.04 3.65
CA PHE A 143 -11.90 -5.34 3.09
C PHE A 143 -12.32 -4.20 4.01
N THR A 144 -12.59 -3.03 3.42
CA THR A 144 -13.02 -1.82 4.11
C THR A 144 -14.28 -1.28 3.43
N SER A 145 -15.32 -1.02 4.19
CA SER A 145 -16.60 -0.51 3.67
C SER A 145 -17.24 0.44 4.67
N PRO A 146 -17.90 1.53 4.20
CA PRO A 146 -18.89 2.22 5.03
C PRO A 146 -19.89 1.25 5.61
N LYS A 147 -20.32 1.48 6.85
CA LYS A 147 -21.18 0.53 7.59
C LYS A 147 -22.50 0.23 6.87
N ASP A 148 -23.08 1.21 6.22
CA ASP A 148 -24.36 1.09 5.48
C ASP A 148 -24.25 0.29 4.17
N LEU A 149 -23.02 0.12 3.64
CA LEU A 149 -22.75 -0.63 2.41
C LEU A 149 -22.17 -2.02 2.67
N TYR A 150 -21.78 -2.34 3.90
CA TYR A 150 -21.00 -3.54 4.21
C TYR A 150 -21.75 -4.84 3.86
N GLU A 151 -22.98 -5.00 4.35
CA GLU A 151 -23.74 -6.25 4.20
C GLU A 151 -24.04 -6.60 2.74
N GLN A 152 -24.33 -5.60 1.89
CA GLN A 152 -24.63 -5.83 0.48
C GLN A 152 -23.38 -6.18 -0.35
N ASN A 153 -22.18 -5.97 0.19
CA ASN A 153 -20.90 -6.18 -0.52
C ASN A 153 -20.02 -7.25 0.14
N ALA A 154 -20.47 -7.84 1.24
CA ALA A 154 -19.71 -8.89 1.93
C ALA A 154 -19.46 -10.11 1.01
N ALA A 155 -20.42 -10.48 0.16
CA ALA A 155 -20.27 -11.58 -0.78
C ALA A 155 -19.14 -11.35 -1.80
N ALA A 156 -18.94 -10.13 -2.27
CA ALA A 156 -17.85 -9.80 -3.19
C ALA A 156 -16.48 -9.94 -2.50
N PHE A 157 -16.41 -9.65 -1.20
CA PHE A 157 -15.20 -9.88 -0.43
C PHE A 157 -14.93 -11.39 -0.23
N ASP A 158 -15.95 -12.18 0.10
CA ASP A 158 -15.82 -13.63 0.26
C ASP A 158 -15.39 -14.29 -1.07
N GLU A 159 -15.86 -13.78 -2.22
CA GLU A 159 -15.41 -14.22 -3.55
C GLU A 159 -13.92 -13.93 -3.75
N VAL A 160 -13.46 -12.72 -3.48
CA VAL A 160 -12.04 -12.34 -3.57
C VAL A 160 -11.19 -13.20 -2.64
N ALA A 161 -11.60 -13.40 -1.39
CA ALA A 161 -10.87 -14.22 -0.42
C ALA A 161 -10.78 -15.69 -0.87
N SER A 162 -11.81 -16.22 -1.53
CA SER A 162 -11.87 -17.62 -1.99
C SER A 162 -10.90 -17.93 -3.13
N VAL A 163 -10.54 -16.93 -3.93
CA VAL A 163 -9.62 -17.05 -5.08
C VAL A 163 -8.25 -16.45 -4.80
N PHE A 164 -7.99 -16.02 -3.58
CA PHE A 164 -6.70 -15.50 -3.15
C PHE A 164 -5.64 -16.61 -3.22
N VAL A 165 -4.48 -16.32 -3.80
CA VAL A 165 -3.41 -17.30 -3.98
C VAL A 165 -2.20 -16.88 -3.18
N LEU A 166 -1.71 -17.77 -2.32
CA LEU A 166 -0.38 -17.65 -1.71
C LEU A 166 0.65 -18.20 -2.67
N ARG A 167 1.77 -17.51 -2.80
CA ARG A 167 2.91 -17.97 -3.57
C ARG A 167 4.20 -17.72 -2.80
N ASP A 168 5.23 -18.43 -3.20
CA ASP A 168 6.55 -18.14 -2.70
C ASP A 168 6.89 -16.71 -3.12
N LYS A 169 7.51 -15.95 -2.22
CA LYS A 169 8.25 -14.78 -2.68
C LYS A 169 9.10 -15.31 -3.84
N ALA A 170 8.87 -14.79 -5.05
CA ALA A 170 9.91 -14.92 -6.05
C ALA A 170 11.16 -14.56 -5.26
N GLU A 171 12.16 -15.46 -5.23
CA GLU A 171 13.44 -15.07 -4.68
C GLU A 171 13.75 -13.77 -5.39
N VAL A 172 13.43 -12.65 -4.74
CA VAL A 172 14.09 -11.41 -5.04
C VAL A 172 15.50 -11.79 -4.71
N LYS A 173 16.18 -12.35 -5.71
CA LYS A 173 17.61 -12.41 -5.67
C LYS A 173 17.97 -11.03 -5.23
N ASN A 174 18.67 -10.94 -4.13
CA ASN A 174 19.31 -9.72 -3.64
C ASN A 174 20.39 -9.25 -4.65
N ASP A 175 20.20 -9.56 -5.92
CA ASP A 175 20.78 -8.86 -7.03
C ASP A 175 20.11 -7.51 -6.98
N GLU A 176 20.78 -6.54 -6.34
CA GLU A 176 20.46 -5.14 -6.40
C GLU A 176 19.93 -4.87 -7.80
N LEU A 177 18.62 -4.53 -7.93
CA LEU A 177 18.07 -4.18 -9.23
C LEU A 177 18.86 -2.98 -9.73
N VAL A 178 19.83 -3.25 -10.56
CA VAL A 178 20.75 -2.30 -11.17
C VAL A 178 20.55 -2.44 -12.66
N ASP A 179 20.08 -1.40 -13.30
CA ASP A 179 20.12 -1.31 -14.76
C ASP A 179 21.39 -0.58 -15.21
N GLU A 180 21.64 -0.54 -16.53
CA GLU A 180 22.81 0.15 -17.10
C GLU A 180 22.85 1.67 -16.77
N LYS A 181 21.76 2.25 -16.26
CA LYS A 181 21.61 3.66 -15.91
C LYS A 181 21.68 3.90 -14.42
N THR A 182 21.76 2.85 -13.60
CA THR A 182 21.80 3.00 -12.14
C THR A 182 23.04 3.80 -11.72
N PRO A 183 22.88 4.94 -11.04
CA PRO A 183 24.02 5.73 -10.59
C PRO A 183 24.90 4.94 -9.60
N GLU A 184 26.20 5.22 -9.59
CA GLU A 184 27.13 4.60 -8.66
C GLU A 184 26.67 4.80 -7.20
N GLY A 185 26.73 3.75 -6.39
CA GLY A 185 26.29 3.78 -4.98
C GLY A 185 24.79 3.74 -4.76
N MET A 186 23.97 3.66 -5.84
CA MET A 186 22.51 3.61 -5.79
C MET A 186 21.98 2.20 -6.13
N LYS A 187 20.71 1.98 -5.82
CA LYS A 187 19.90 0.82 -6.22
C LYS A 187 18.49 1.27 -6.57
N ILE A 188 17.75 0.44 -7.30
CA ILE A 188 16.36 0.72 -7.67
C ILE A 188 15.45 0.39 -6.48
N ALA A 189 14.56 1.35 -6.13
CA ALA A 189 13.54 1.22 -5.09
C ALA A 189 12.11 1.27 -5.66
N SER A 190 11.94 1.51 -6.96
CA SER A 190 10.63 1.46 -7.63
C SER A 190 10.40 0.07 -8.21
N SER A 191 9.11 -0.34 -8.27
CA SER A 191 8.70 -1.53 -9.04
C SER A 191 8.73 -1.25 -10.56
N ASP A 192 8.76 -2.31 -11.36
CA ASP A 192 8.72 -2.18 -12.83
C ASP A 192 7.37 -1.71 -13.36
N ASN A 193 6.31 -1.78 -12.55
CA ASN A 193 4.94 -1.43 -12.90
C ASN A 193 4.62 0.07 -12.81
N VAL A 194 5.58 0.90 -12.38
CA VAL A 194 5.38 2.36 -12.28
C VAL A 194 6.04 3.07 -13.45
N GLU A 195 5.52 4.24 -13.80
CA GLU A 195 5.96 5.08 -14.93
C GLU A 195 7.26 5.86 -14.63
N TYR A 196 8.06 5.38 -13.64
CA TYR A 196 9.32 6.02 -13.23
C TYR A 196 10.32 5.02 -12.66
N VAL A 197 11.55 5.45 -12.55
CA VAL A 197 12.59 4.75 -11.79
C VAL A 197 12.99 5.61 -10.62
N LEU A 198 12.87 5.05 -9.40
CA LEU A 198 13.35 5.64 -8.17
C LEU A 198 14.66 4.96 -7.77
N TYR A 199 15.76 5.70 -7.84
CA TYR A 199 17.05 5.28 -7.30
C TYR A 199 17.24 5.80 -5.90
N VAL A 200 17.75 4.96 -5.00
CA VAL A 200 18.07 5.31 -3.61
C VAL A 200 19.46 4.81 -3.25
N PRO A 201 20.14 5.42 -2.27
CA PRO A 201 21.42 4.91 -1.79
C PRO A 201 21.32 3.43 -1.38
N LYS A 202 22.36 2.65 -1.63
CA LYS A 202 22.43 1.23 -1.25
C LYS A 202 22.24 1.00 0.24
N SER A 203 22.64 1.97 1.09
CA SER A 203 22.44 1.96 2.54
C SER A 203 21.00 2.09 2.99
N TRP A 204 20.11 2.62 2.15
CA TRP A 204 18.69 2.78 2.48
C TRP A 204 17.96 1.46 2.31
N VAL A 205 16.95 1.22 3.15
CA VAL A 205 16.08 0.03 3.09
C VAL A 205 14.88 0.35 2.22
N CYS A 206 14.67 -0.41 1.13
CA CYS A 206 13.49 -0.25 0.30
C CYS A 206 12.24 -0.71 1.07
N ASN A 207 11.18 0.06 0.97
CA ASN A 207 9.91 -0.23 1.62
C ASN A 207 8.76 -0.09 0.60
N SER A 208 8.32 -1.21 0.06
CA SER A 208 7.17 -1.28 -0.84
C SER A 208 5.82 -1.47 -0.11
N THR A 209 5.81 -1.48 1.24
CA THR A 209 4.66 -1.93 2.02
C THR A 209 3.55 -0.90 2.23
N VAL A 210 3.70 0.35 1.78
CA VAL A 210 2.74 1.43 2.09
C VAL A 210 2.20 2.14 0.84
N GLY A 211 2.05 1.43 -0.27
CA GLY A 211 1.42 2.00 -1.46
C GLY A 211 2.17 3.18 -2.10
N ALA A 212 3.41 3.37 -1.71
CA ALA A 212 4.34 4.30 -2.31
C ALA A 212 5.66 3.56 -2.51
N ASN A 213 6.28 3.71 -3.68
CA ASN A 213 7.66 3.31 -3.84
C ASN A 213 8.46 4.17 -2.88
N ALA A 214 9.09 3.56 -1.90
CA ALA A 214 9.69 4.24 -0.77
C ALA A 214 10.96 3.53 -0.29
N ALA A 215 11.82 4.30 0.35
CA ALA A 215 12.96 3.78 1.08
C ALA A 215 13.19 4.59 2.35
N TYR A 216 13.85 4.00 3.35
CA TYR A 216 14.13 4.67 4.61
C TYR A 216 15.56 4.37 5.08
N VAL A 217 16.10 5.29 5.88
CA VAL A 217 17.35 5.09 6.61
C VAL A 217 17.07 4.25 7.85
N ASN A 218 17.82 3.17 8.06
CA ASN A 218 17.62 2.29 9.21
C ASN A 218 18.29 2.88 10.48
N GLU A 219 17.73 4.00 10.94
CA GLU A 219 18.13 4.68 12.17
C GLU A 219 16.94 5.17 12.98
N SER A 220 17.18 5.77 14.16
CA SER A 220 16.12 6.35 14.98
C SER A 220 15.35 7.45 14.23
N GLY A 221 14.02 7.41 14.30
CA GLY A 221 13.15 8.35 13.58
C GLY A 221 12.93 8.01 12.10
N LYS A 222 13.64 7.00 11.57
CA LYS A 222 13.50 6.45 10.22
C LYS A 222 13.25 7.52 9.14
N PRO A 223 14.22 8.44 8.88
CA PRO A 223 14.14 9.34 7.75
C PRO A 223 13.77 8.55 6.49
N ASN A 224 12.81 9.02 5.72
CA ASN A 224 12.30 8.25 4.58
C ASN A 224 12.00 9.12 3.36
N PHE A 225 12.04 8.50 2.20
CA PHE A 225 11.68 9.09 0.93
C PHE A 225 10.61 8.23 0.26
N SER A 226 9.58 8.85 -0.27
CA SER A 226 8.48 8.16 -0.93
C SER A 226 8.02 8.90 -2.18
N VAL A 227 7.47 8.15 -3.13
CA VAL A 227 6.85 8.70 -4.35
C VAL A 227 5.40 8.27 -4.37
N SER A 228 4.50 9.24 -4.48
CA SER A 228 3.08 9.01 -4.70
C SER A 228 2.62 9.73 -5.95
N SER A 229 1.56 9.22 -6.58
CA SER A 229 0.95 9.86 -7.75
C SER A 229 -0.55 10.03 -7.57
N TYR A 230 -1.08 11.06 -8.19
CA TYR A 230 -2.49 11.41 -8.16
C TYR A 230 -2.96 11.82 -9.56
N SER A 231 -4.11 11.32 -9.98
CA SER A 231 -4.77 11.74 -11.23
C SER A 231 -5.89 12.70 -10.88
N PRO A 232 -5.71 14.03 -11.12
CA PRO A 232 -6.74 15.01 -10.82
C PRO A 232 -7.87 14.95 -11.85
N ASP A 233 -9.09 15.32 -11.46
CA ASP A 233 -10.23 15.42 -12.36
C ASP A 233 -10.09 16.51 -13.42
N LYS A 234 -9.18 17.45 -13.22
CA LYS A 234 -8.81 18.54 -14.13
C LYS A 234 -7.30 18.78 -14.08
N GLU A 235 -6.76 19.29 -15.16
CA GLU A 235 -5.36 19.68 -15.19
C GLU A 235 -5.03 20.67 -14.05
N MET A 236 -3.92 20.42 -13.39
CA MET A 236 -3.38 21.24 -12.30
C MET A 236 -1.88 21.41 -12.49
N THR A 237 -1.39 22.59 -12.18
CA THR A 237 0.04 22.84 -12.03
C THR A 237 0.55 22.28 -10.70
N PRO A 238 1.87 22.07 -10.50
CA PRO A 238 2.43 21.70 -9.21
C PRO A 238 2.04 22.66 -8.07
N ALA A 239 1.94 23.96 -8.35
CA ALA A 239 1.55 24.96 -7.37
C ALA A 239 0.08 24.83 -6.99
N GLU A 240 -0.83 24.73 -7.96
CA GLU A 240 -2.26 24.56 -7.70
C GLU A 240 -2.56 23.28 -6.91
N TYR A 241 -1.84 22.19 -7.20
CA TYR A 241 -1.96 20.96 -6.42
C TYR A 241 -1.50 21.16 -4.98
N PHE A 242 -0.34 21.80 -4.77
CA PHE A 242 0.15 22.00 -3.41
C PHE A 242 -0.78 22.92 -2.61
N GLU A 243 -1.27 24.00 -3.18
CA GLU A 243 -2.26 24.89 -2.54
C GLU A 243 -3.55 24.14 -2.17
N PHE A 244 -3.99 23.21 -3.03
CA PHE A 244 -5.13 22.34 -2.74
C PHE A 244 -4.83 21.40 -1.56
N ALA A 245 -3.67 20.74 -1.55
CA ALA A 245 -3.25 19.83 -0.50
C ALA A 245 -2.97 20.58 0.83
N GLU A 246 -2.39 21.78 0.77
CA GLU A 246 -2.05 22.59 1.94
C GLU A 246 -3.26 22.98 2.79
N LYS A 247 -4.43 23.15 2.18
CA LYS A 247 -5.68 23.37 2.94
C LYS A 247 -5.96 22.21 3.88
N SER A 248 -5.82 20.98 3.36
CA SER A 248 -5.98 19.78 4.18
C SER A 248 -4.86 19.63 5.22
N TYR A 249 -3.63 20.00 4.88
CA TYR A 249 -2.52 19.96 5.84
C TYR A 249 -2.73 20.91 7.00
N THR A 250 -3.16 22.13 6.71
CA THR A 250 -3.45 23.15 7.74
C THR A 250 -4.57 22.72 8.68
N GLU A 251 -5.58 22.03 8.16
CA GLU A 251 -6.73 21.56 8.95
C GLU A 251 -6.45 20.29 9.76
N ASN A 252 -5.62 19.39 9.24
CA ASN A 252 -5.52 18.02 9.77
C ASN A 252 -4.14 17.65 10.33
N LEU A 253 -3.09 18.44 10.07
CA LEU A 253 -1.75 18.16 10.58
C LEU A 253 -1.41 19.10 11.74
N ALA A 254 -1.24 18.54 12.92
CA ALA A 254 -0.87 19.31 14.10
C ALA A 254 0.47 20.04 13.91
N GLY A 255 0.52 21.32 14.22
CA GLY A 255 1.74 22.13 14.13
C GLY A 255 2.23 22.38 12.70
N TYR A 256 1.35 22.24 11.69
CA TYR A 256 1.73 22.54 10.31
C TYR A 256 2.27 23.98 10.19
N THR A 257 3.45 24.12 9.62
CA THR A 257 4.07 25.41 9.31
C THR A 257 4.88 25.31 8.02
N ARG A 258 4.50 26.08 7.00
CA ARG A 258 5.27 26.19 5.76
C ARG A 258 6.56 26.97 6.01
N VAL A 259 7.69 26.38 5.68
CA VAL A 259 9.02 26.93 5.92
C VAL A 259 9.57 27.63 4.67
N SER A 260 9.48 26.97 3.51
CA SER A 260 9.98 27.52 2.24
C SER A 260 9.36 26.87 1.01
N GLU A 261 9.50 27.55 -0.13
CA GLU A 261 9.22 26.98 -1.45
C GLU A 261 10.31 27.38 -2.43
N SER A 262 10.51 26.56 -3.46
CA SER A 262 11.45 26.85 -4.56
C SER A 262 11.04 26.16 -5.85
N ASP A 263 11.37 26.78 -6.98
CA ASP A 263 11.28 26.14 -8.29
C ASP A 263 12.44 25.18 -8.49
N THR A 264 12.17 24.03 -9.06
CA THR A 264 13.16 22.97 -9.34
C THR A 264 12.76 22.19 -10.59
N LYS A 265 13.49 21.13 -10.89
CA LYS A 265 13.17 20.20 -11.98
C LYS A 265 13.34 18.77 -11.52
N ILE A 266 12.47 17.89 -11.99
CA ILE A 266 12.58 16.44 -11.87
C ILE A 266 12.64 15.86 -13.27
N HIS A 267 13.72 15.15 -13.61
CA HIS A 267 13.95 14.61 -14.96
C HIS A 267 13.77 15.68 -16.07
N GLY A 268 14.26 16.91 -15.81
CA GLY A 268 14.12 18.03 -16.74
C GLY A 268 12.75 18.72 -16.77
N ILE A 269 11.73 18.17 -16.11
CA ILE A 269 10.36 18.68 -16.06
C ILE A 269 10.24 19.68 -14.92
N SER A 270 9.50 20.78 -15.14
CA SER A 270 9.27 21.80 -14.12
C SER A 270 8.60 21.19 -12.87
N ALA A 271 9.12 21.51 -11.72
CA ALA A 271 8.66 21.07 -10.43
C ALA A 271 8.73 22.19 -9.40
N LYS A 272 7.98 22.05 -8.32
CA LYS A 272 8.08 22.90 -7.13
C LYS A 272 8.40 22.07 -5.90
N SER A 273 9.32 22.55 -5.10
CA SER A 273 9.67 21.94 -3.83
C SER A 273 9.19 22.82 -2.68
N TYR A 274 8.52 22.20 -1.73
CA TYR A 274 7.95 22.84 -0.53
C TYR A 274 8.56 22.18 0.69
N VAL A 275 8.97 23.00 1.65
CA VAL A 275 9.46 22.52 2.95
C VAL A 275 8.49 23.01 4.01
N TYR A 276 8.04 22.13 4.88
CA TYR A 276 7.15 22.43 5.99
C TYR A 276 7.43 21.52 7.20
N THR A 277 6.95 21.93 8.37
CA THR A 277 7.04 21.13 9.60
C THR A 277 5.65 20.72 10.06
N VAL A 278 5.59 19.59 10.78
CA VAL A 278 4.39 19.06 11.44
C VAL A 278 4.78 18.38 12.75
N ASN A 279 3.85 18.30 13.69
CA ASN A 279 4.05 17.53 14.93
C ASN A 279 3.28 16.20 14.86
N TYR A 280 3.99 15.12 15.05
CA TYR A 280 3.40 13.79 15.13
C TYR A 280 3.94 13.02 16.34
N GLY A 281 3.04 12.56 17.23
CA GLY A 281 3.44 11.83 18.45
C GLY A 281 4.38 12.60 19.38
N GLY A 282 4.32 13.95 19.38
CA GLY A 282 5.19 14.79 20.19
C GLY A 282 6.58 15.05 19.58
N ILE A 283 6.82 14.58 18.36
CA ILE A 283 8.05 14.81 17.61
C ILE A 283 7.74 15.77 16.47
N GLU A 284 8.58 16.81 16.30
CA GLU A 284 8.50 17.66 15.12
C GLU A 284 9.23 16.98 13.95
N TYR A 285 8.48 16.84 12.85
CA TYR A 285 9.01 16.36 11.57
C TYR A 285 9.14 17.53 10.60
N LYS A 286 10.22 17.54 9.84
CA LYS A 286 10.45 18.42 8.70
C LYS A 286 10.27 17.59 7.43
N ILE A 287 9.51 18.14 6.48
CA ILE A 287 9.12 17.44 5.26
C ILE A 287 9.52 18.30 4.07
N MET A 288 10.17 17.71 3.07
CA MET A 288 10.37 18.31 1.76
C MET A 288 9.54 17.54 0.76
N GLN A 289 8.57 18.22 0.14
CA GLN A 289 7.69 17.65 -0.85
C GLN A 289 7.95 18.33 -2.19
N THR A 290 8.45 17.58 -3.15
CA THR A 290 8.70 18.06 -4.52
C THR A 290 7.60 17.55 -5.42
N VAL A 291 6.86 18.47 -6.05
CA VAL A 291 5.68 18.17 -6.88
C VAL A 291 5.99 18.48 -8.34
N THR A 292 5.65 17.55 -9.21
CA THR A 292 5.76 17.73 -10.68
C THR A 292 4.55 17.10 -11.38
N VAL A 293 4.36 17.43 -12.66
CA VAL A 293 3.29 16.87 -13.49
C VAL A 293 3.92 16.17 -14.69
N TYR A 294 3.56 14.90 -14.87
CA TYR A 294 3.99 14.10 -16.01
C TYR A 294 2.82 13.26 -16.53
N GLY A 295 2.60 13.24 -17.84
CA GLY A 295 1.50 12.48 -18.46
C GLY A 295 0.10 12.82 -17.92
N GLY A 296 -0.13 14.06 -17.47
CA GLY A 296 -1.41 14.48 -16.86
C GLY A 296 -1.59 14.02 -15.39
N ARG A 297 -0.60 13.38 -14.79
CA ARG A 297 -0.61 12.95 -13.38
C ARG A 297 0.29 13.85 -12.54
N ILE A 298 -0.13 14.08 -11.32
CA ILE A 298 0.68 14.74 -10.28
C ILE A 298 1.56 13.68 -9.62
N TYR A 299 2.83 13.98 -9.48
CA TYR A 299 3.78 13.16 -8.71
C TYR A 299 4.30 13.98 -7.54
N SER A 300 4.20 13.41 -6.35
CA SER A 300 4.76 13.94 -5.11
C SER A 300 5.92 13.07 -4.66
N LEU A 301 7.12 13.65 -4.67
CA LEU A 301 8.35 13.05 -4.16
C LEU A 301 8.59 13.66 -2.78
N THR A 302 8.46 12.86 -1.72
CA THR A 302 8.38 13.35 -0.35
C THR A 302 9.52 12.78 0.50
N TYR A 303 10.36 13.64 1.04
CA TYR A 303 11.31 13.32 2.07
C TYR A 303 10.78 13.75 3.44
N THR A 304 10.79 12.85 4.41
CA THR A 304 10.30 13.08 5.77
C THR A 304 11.36 12.63 6.77
N ALA A 305 11.69 13.50 7.71
CA ALA A 305 12.60 13.18 8.82
C ALA A 305 12.22 13.97 10.08
N PRO A 306 12.57 13.50 11.29
CA PRO A 306 12.60 14.35 12.46
C PRO A 306 13.41 15.62 12.18
N SER A 307 12.96 16.77 12.66
CA SER A 307 13.56 18.08 12.33
C SER A 307 15.06 18.16 12.64
N ASP A 308 15.51 17.48 13.69
CA ASP A 308 16.92 17.40 14.11
C ASP A 308 17.77 16.45 13.23
N ARG A 309 17.15 15.64 12.39
CA ARG A 309 17.80 14.69 11.46
C ARG A 309 17.66 15.08 9.99
N PHE A 310 16.78 16.01 9.68
CA PHE A 310 16.44 16.36 8.31
C PHE A 310 17.65 16.74 7.46
N ASP A 311 18.51 17.60 7.99
CA ASP A 311 19.66 18.13 7.22
C ASP A 311 20.76 17.06 7.03
N ALA A 312 20.82 16.03 7.85
CA ALA A 312 21.83 14.97 7.78
C ALA A 312 21.78 14.15 6.48
N HIS A 313 20.61 14.04 5.86
CA HIS A 313 20.40 13.24 4.64
C HIS A 313 20.07 14.07 3.40
N LEU A 314 20.13 15.41 3.45
CA LEU A 314 19.77 16.26 2.32
C LEU A 314 20.60 16.02 1.07
N GLU A 315 21.88 15.68 1.21
CA GLU A 315 22.74 15.38 0.06
C GLU A 315 22.30 14.10 -0.64
N GLU A 316 21.99 13.06 0.11
CA GLU A 316 21.42 11.80 -0.42
C GLU A 316 20.07 12.05 -1.09
N VAL A 317 19.19 12.83 -0.45
CA VAL A 317 17.85 13.18 -0.99
C VAL A 317 17.98 13.98 -2.27
N ASN A 318 18.89 14.93 -2.36
CA ASN A 318 19.15 15.67 -3.59
C ASN A 318 19.68 14.75 -4.71
N THR A 319 20.49 13.75 -4.36
CA THR A 319 20.95 12.72 -5.30
C THR A 319 19.78 11.86 -5.79
N ILE A 320 18.88 11.46 -4.90
CA ILE A 320 17.64 10.74 -5.26
C ILE A 320 16.80 11.56 -6.23
N LEU A 321 16.54 12.84 -5.92
CA LEU A 321 15.75 13.73 -6.78
C LEU A 321 16.41 13.95 -8.16
N GLY A 322 17.75 14.11 -8.16
CA GLY A 322 18.52 14.34 -9.39
C GLY A 322 18.65 13.12 -10.29
N SER A 323 18.52 11.92 -9.73
CA SER A 323 18.59 10.64 -10.46
C SER A 323 17.23 10.07 -10.85
N PHE A 324 16.13 10.65 -10.39
CA PHE A 324 14.77 10.20 -10.69
C PHE A 324 14.47 10.31 -12.18
N ILE A 325 13.89 9.28 -12.77
CA ILE A 325 13.59 9.17 -14.20
C ILE A 325 12.14 8.80 -14.42
N PHE A 326 11.41 9.53 -15.25
CA PHE A 326 10.15 9.07 -15.84
C PHE A 326 10.44 8.15 -17.04
N ARG A 327 9.66 7.07 -17.17
CA ARG A 327 9.72 6.09 -18.26
C ARG A 327 8.85 6.52 -19.43
#